data_4f3d7f804fcba61b3bef105b0a9a4660
#
_entry.id   4f3d7f804fcba61b3bef105b0a9a4660
#
_cell.length_a   1.000
_cell.length_b   1.000
_cell.length_c   1.000
_cell.angle_alpha   90.00
_cell.angle_beta   90.00
_cell.angle_gamma   90.00
#
_symmetry.space_group_name_H-M   'P 1'
#
loop_
_entity.id
_entity.type
_entity.pdbx_description
1 polymer ?
#
loop_
_entity_poly.entity_id
_entity_poly.type
_entity_poly.pdbx_seq_one_letter_code
_entity_poly.pdbx_strand_id
1 'polypeptide(L)'
;LIRRQRQMCIRDRDKVDAVIVAIGEDFESNVLTVALLKKLGVKQVIARASSEIQQQILSLVGADRVFFPEADTAERLAQLLISPSILDYIPLTDGRSVAQVNAPESFHGKTIAELKIRTRYGVNVIAVRRSGEKEITEMPSPDYVIKKGDVLVVVGANEDIEKLSKA
;
A
#
# COMPACT_ATOMS: atom_id res chain seq x y z
N LEU A 1 -5.11 -21.43 -24.86
CA LEU A 1 -5.08 -21.15 -23.41
C LEU A 1 -6.40 -20.53 -22.94
N ILE A 2 -6.91 -19.50 -23.58
CA ILE A 2 -8.15 -18.76 -23.21
C ILE A 2 -9.39 -19.67 -23.18
N ARG A 3 -9.52 -20.62 -24.11
CA ARG A 3 -10.67 -21.54 -24.18
C ARG A 3 -10.72 -22.52 -22.98
N ARG A 4 -9.57 -23.00 -22.50
CA ARG A 4 -9.49 -23.88 -21.33
C ARG A 4 -9.75 -23.12 -20.01
N GLN A 5 -9.26 -21.89 -19.88
CA GLN A 5 -9.54 -21.05 -18.72
C GLN A 5 -11.02 -20.68 -18.61
N ARG A 6 -11.68 -20.33 -19.73
CA ARG A 6 -13.13 -20.07 -19.75
C ARG A 6 -13.94 -21.29 -19.30
N GLN A 7 -13.55 -22.50 -19.72
CA GLN A 7 -14.24 -23.74 -19.33
C GLN A 7 -14.05 -24.10 -17.86
N MET A 8 -12.89 -23.78 -17.25
CA MET A 8 -12.60 -24.01 -15.85
C MET A 8 -13.43 -23.09 -14.95
N CYS A 9 -13.51 -21.80 -15.26
CA CYS A 9 -14.33 -20.82 -14.53
C CYS A 9 -15.82 -21.13 -14.57
N ILE A 10 -16.33 -21.68 -15.70
CA ILE A 10 -17.73 -22.04 -15.84
C ILE A 10 -18.11 -23.28 -15.00
N ARG A 11 -17.18 -24.22 -14.82
CA ARG A 11 -17.42 -25.50 -14.15
C ARG A 11 -17.43 -25.41 -12.64
N ASP A 12 -16.62 -24.50 -12.05
CA ASP A 12 -16.40 -24.40 -10.60
C ASP A 12 -16.93 -23.09 -10.00
N ARG A 13 -17.75 -22.33 -10.73
CA ARG A 13 -18.29 -21.03 -10.32
C ARG A 13 -18.96 -21.02 -8.95
N ASP A 14 -19.65 -22.11 -8.62
CA ASP A 14 -20.39 -22.24 -7.36
C ASP A 14 -19.48 -22.57 -6.17
N LYS A 15 -18.19 -22.82 -6.44
CA LYS A 15 -17.19 -23.23 -5.44
C LYS A 15 -16.16 -22.13 -5.12
N VAL A 16 -16.23 -21.00 -5.82
CA VAL A 16 -15.27 -19.91 -5.64
C VAL A 16 -15.98 -18.67 -5.11
N ASP A 17 -15.38 -18.02 -4.11
CA ASP A 17 -15.90 -16.79 -3.53
C ASP A 17 -15.48 -15.56 -4.35
N ALA A 18 -14.32 -15.60 -4.99
CA ALA A 18 -13.80 -14.51 -5.80
C ALA A 18 -13.02 -15.01 -7.01
N VAL A 19 -13.04 -14.25 -8.11
CA VAL A 19 -12.24 -14.50 -9.31
C VAL A 19 -11.41 -13.26 -9.64
N ILE A 20 -10.11 -13.47 -9.90
CA ILE A 20 -9.20 -12.41 -10.33
C ILE A 20 -8.96 -12.57 -11.83
N VAL A 21 -9.28 -11.51 -12.60
CA VAL A 21 -9.02 -11.41 -14.03
C VAL A 21 -7.76 -10.55 -14.23
N ALA A 22 -6.63 -11.23 -14.43
CA ALA A 22 -5.31 -10.61 -14.54
C ALA A 22 -4.79 -10.59 -15.99
N ILE A 23 -5.65 -10.39 -16.98
CA ILE A 23 -5.29 -10.29 -18.39
C ILE A 23 -4.74 -8.89 -18.65
N GLY A 24 -3.42 -8.78 -18.89
CA GLY A 24 -2.74 -7.49 -19.02
C GLY A 24 -2.66 -6.95 -20.44
N GLU A 25 -2.44 -7.83 -21.44
CA GLU A 25 -2.13 -7.41 -22.82
C GLU A 25 -3.37 -7.34 -23.73
N ASP A 26 -4.41 -8.12 -23.45
CA ASP A 26 -5.63 -8.20 -24.25
C ASP A 26 -6.81 -7.62 -23.46
N PHE A 27 -7.03 -6.32 -23.61
CA PHE A 27 -8.10 -5.62 -22.92
C PHE A 27 -9.50 -6.08 -23.33
N GLU A 28 -9.71 -6.43 -24.60
CA GLU A 28 -10.99 -6.96 -25.08
C GLU A 28 -11.32 -8.26 -24.35
N SER A 29 -10.39 -9.21 -24.31
CA SER A 29 -10.56 -10.45 -23.56
C SER A 29 -10.78 -10.23 -22.07
N ASN A 30 -10.14 -9.22 -21.47
CA ASN A 30 -10.33 -8.85 -20.08
C ASN A 30 -11.79 -8.39 -19.83
N VAL A 31 -12.28 -7.44 -20.60
CA VAL A 31 -13.67 -6.92 -20.53
C VAL A 31 -14.69 -8.03 -20.71
N LEU A 32 -14.53 -8.84 -21.77
CA LEU A 32 -15.45 -9.96 -22.05
C LEU A 32 -15.46 -11.01 -20.92
N THR A 33 -14.30 -11.28 -20.32
CA THR A 33 -14.18 -12.21 -19.20
C THR A 33 -14.88 -11.68 -17.95
N VAL A 34 -14.69 -10.41 -17.60
CA VAL A 34 -15.39 -9.76 -16.49
C VAL A 34 -16.90 -9.82 -16.70
N ALA A 35 -17.39 -9.38 -17.87
CA ALA A 35 -18.81 -9.42 -18.21
C ALA A 35 -19.41 -10.83 -18.09
N LEU A 36 -18.70 -11.84 -18.58
CA LEU A 36 -19.14 -13.24 -18.51
C LEU A 36 -19.21 -13.73 -17.05
N LEU A 37 -18.20 -13.46 -16.23
CA LEU A 37 -18.18 -13.85 -14.83
C LEU A 37 -19.33 -13.22 -14.04
N LYS A 38 -19.59 -11.94 -14.25
CA LYS A 38 -20.74 -11.24 -13.64
C LYS A 38 -22.08 -11.83 -14.12
N LYS A 39 -22.23 -12.10 -15.40
CA LYS A 39 -23.41 -12.79 -15.95
C LYS A 39 -23.62 -14.18 -15.36
N LEU A 40 -22.53 -14.89 -15.03
CA LEU A 40 -22.57 -16.20 -14.39
C LEU A 40 -22.84 -16.14 -12.89
N GLY A 41 -22.95 -14.97 -12.30
CA GLY A 41 -23.30 -14.77 -10.89
C GLY A 41 -22.12 -14.97 -9.92
N VAL A 42 -20.88 -14.81 -10.40
CA VAL A 42 -19.71 -14.82 -9.49
C VAL A 42 -19.82 -13.66 -8.50
N LYS A 43 -19.70 -13.97 -7.21
CA LYS A 43 -19.93 -13.00 -6.12
C LYS A 43 -18.97 -11.82 -6.18
N GLN A 44 -17.69 -12.10 -6.39
CA GLN A 44 -16.65 -11.07 -6.42
C GLN A 44 -15.74 -11.26 -7.63
N VAL A 45 -15.70 -10.24 -8.50
CA VAL A 45 -14.82 -10.20 -9.66
C VAL A 45 -13.85 -9.05 -9.50
N ILE A 46 -12.56 -9.37 -9.43
CA ILE A 46 -11.47 -8.41 -9.33
C ILE A 46 -10.76 -8.38 -10.67
N ALA A 47 -10.59 -7.19 -11.25
CA ALA A 47 -9.94 -7.04 -12.55
C ALA A 47 -8.66 -6.20 -12.46
N ARG A 48 -7.67 -6.48 -13.32
CA ARG A 48 -6.49 -5.65 -13.51
C ARG A 48 -6.74 -4.67 -14.65
N ALA A 49 -6.40 -3.39 -14.43
CA ALA A 49 -6.30 -2.37 -15.47
C ALA A 49 -4.83 -2.03 -15.73
N SER A 50 -4.52 -1.51 -16.91
CA SER A 50 -3.22 -0.96 -17.30
C SER A 50 -3.31 0.54 -17.63
N SER A 51 -4.49 1.14 -17.49
CA SER A 51 -4.72 2.58 -17.63
C SER A 51 -5.99 2.99 -16.88
N GLU A 52 -6.12 4.29 -16.58
CA GLU A 52 -7.30 4.85 -15.92
C GLU A 52 -8.60 4.60 -16.72
N ILE A 53 -8.54 4.71 -18.06
CA ILE A 53 -9.69 4.45 -18.94
C ILE A 53 -10.12 2.98 -18.82
N GLN A 54 -9.17 2.05 -18.81
CA GLN A 54 -9.47 0.63 -18.61
C GLN A 54 -10.10 0.37 -17.25
N GLN A 55 -9.61 1.04 -16.19
CA GLN A 55 -10.17 0.95 -14.85
C GLN A 55 -11.64 1.40 -14.83
N GLN A 56 -11.95 2.52 -15.47
CA GLN A 56 -13.32 3.02 -15.57
C GLN A 56 -14.22 2.05 -16.33
N ILE A 57 -13.77 1.55 -17.49
CA ILE A 57 -14.55 0.60 -18.30
C ILE A 57 -14.82 -0.69 -17.54
N LEU A 58 -13.81 -1.28 -16.89
CA LEU A 58 -13.95 -2.53 -16.13
C LEU A 58 -14.92 -2.36 -14.95
N SER A 59 -14.90 -1.19 -14.30
CA SER A 59 -15.86 -0.86 -13.24
C SER A 59 -17.30 -0.76 -13.79
N LEU A 60 -17.49 -0.12 -14.94
CA LEU A 60 -18.80 -0.02 -15.60
C LEU A 60 -19.33 -1.38 -16.07
N VAL A 61 -18.46 -2.29 -16.50
CA VAL A 61 -18.81 -3.66 -16.89
C VAL A 61 -19.21 -4.53 -15.70
N GLY A 62 -18.92 -4.07 -14.48
CA GLY A 62 -19.35 -4.70 -13.25
C GLY A 62 -18.26 -5.42 -12.44
N ALA A 63 -16.99 -5.13 -12.69
CA ALA A 63 -15.95 -5.58 -11.77
C ALA A 63 -16.19 -4.97 -10.38
N ASP A 64 -16.16 -5.79 -9.33
CA ASP A 64 -16.39 -5.33 -7.96
C ASP A 64 -15.18 -4.55 -7.42
N ARG A 65 -13.98 -4.86 -7.93
CA ARG A 65 -12.75 -4.12 -7.68
C ARG A 65 -11.89 -4.13 -8.93
N VAL A 66 -11.30 -2.99 -9.23
CA VAL A 66 -10.27 -2.88 -10.28
C VAL A 66 -9.02 -2.31 -9.63
N PHE A 67 -7.88 -2.94 -9.88
CA PHE A 67 -6.60 -2.45 -9.42
C PHE A 67 -5.68 -2.15 -10.60
N PHE A 68 -4.86 -1.14 -10.44
CA PHE A 68 -3.91 -0.64 -11.43
C PHE A 68 -2.51 -0.64 -10.82
N PRO A 69 -1.84 -1.82 -10.78
CA PRO A 69 -0.61 -2.02 -10.03
C PRO A 69 0.54 -1.11 -10.49
N GLU A 70 0.56 -0.73 -11.75
CA GLU A 70 1.57 0.16 -12.29
C GLU A 70 1.48 1.58 -11.70
N ALA A 71 0.27 2.14 -11.56
CA ALA A 71 0.06 3.45 -10.94
C ALA A 71 0.36 3.42 -9.45
N ASP A 72 -0.18 2.42 -8.74
CA ASP A 72 0.03 2.26 -7.30
C ASP A 72 1.53 2.13 -6.97
N THR A 73 2.27 1.36 -7.80
CA THR A 73 3.71 1.17 -7.62
C THR A 73 4.50 2.42 -7.98
N ALA A 74 4.11 3.13 -9.05
CA ALA A 74 4.80 4.35 -9.49
C ALA A 74 4.66 5.47 -8.46
N GLU A 75 3.47 5.68 -7.89
CA GLU A 75 3.23 6.66 -6.84
C GLU A 75 4.11 6.37 -5.61
N ARG A 76 4.11 5.12 -5.17
CA ARG A 76 4.94 4.68 -4.03
C ARG A 76 6.43 4.89 -4.29
N LEU A 77 6.92 4.54 -5.48
CA LEU A 77 8.31 4.74 -5.87
C LEU A 77 8.67 6.22 -5.93
N ALA A 78 7.80 7.07 -6.48
CA ALA A 78 8.01 8.51 -6.53
C ALA A 78 8.19 9.09 -5.12
N GLN A 79 7.36 8.70 -4.16
CA GLN A 79 7.49 9.15 -2.76
C GLN A 79 8.83 8.73 -2.13
N LEU A 80 9.27 7.50 -2.37
CA LEU A 80 10.56 7.02 -1.87
C LEU A 80 11.76 7.78 -2.48
N LEU A 81 11.66 8.19 -3.74
CA LEU A 81 12.72 8.97 -4.41
C LEU A 81 12.77 10.43 -3.93
N ILE A 82 11.62 11.02 -3.62
CA ILE A 82 11.55 12.40 -3.09
C ILE A 82 12.15 12.47 -1.68
N SER A 83 11.97 11.43 -0.87
CA SER A 83 12.41 11.40 0.53
C SER A 83 13.20 10.14 0.84
N PRO A 84 14.52 10.11 0.57
CA PRO A 84 15.38 8.92 0.75
C PRO A 84 15.43 8.38 2.19
N SER A 85 15.09 9.21 3.18
CA SER A 85 14.98 8.81 4.58
C SER A 85 13.73 7.97 4.87
N ILE A 86 12.76 7.98 3.97
CA ILE A 86 11.54 7.17 4.06
C ILE A 86 11.80 5.84 3.35
N LEU A 87 11.73 4.74 4.09
CA LEU A 87 12.03 3.39 3.58
C LEU A 87 10.80 2.71 3.00
N ASP A 88 9.62 3.04 3.52
CA ASP A 88 8.36 2.47 3.09
C ASP A 88 7.20 3.43 3.39
N TYR A 89 6.12 3.28 2.62
CA TYR A 89 5.01 4.21 2.64
C TYR A 89 3.70 3.48 2.32
N ILE A 90 2.75 3.55 3.24
CA ILE A 90 1.43 2.92 3.09
C ILE A 90 0.38 4.01 3.22
N PRO A 91 -0.27 4.42 2.13
CA PRO A 91 -1.34 5.39 2.19
C PRO A 91 -2.54 4.82 2.95
N LEU A 92 -3.12 5.60 3.85
CA LEU A 92 -4.34 5.26 4.59
C LEU A 92 -5.57 5.94 4.01
N THR A 93 -5.45 7.23 3.76
CA THR A 93 -6.48 8.11 3.18
C THR A 93 -5.77 9.24 2.45
N ASP A 94 -6.52 10.07 1.74
CA ASP A 94 -5.98 11.25 1.08
C ASP A 94 -5.16 12.11 2.05
N GLY A 95 -3.88 12.22 1.78
CA GLY A 95 -2.94 13.04 2.54
C GLY A 95 -2.47 12.47 3.88
N ARG A 96 -2.82 11.23 4.24
CA ARG A 96 -2.35 10.57 5.48
C ARG A 96 -1.80 9.17 5.22
N SER A 97 -0.73 8.82 5.92
CA SER A 97 -0.02 7.56 5.71
C SER A 97 0.61 6.99 6.97
N VAL A 98 0.95 5.70 6.88
CA VAL A 98 1.96 5.07 7.71
C VAL A 98 3.26 5.04 6.92
N ALA A 99 4.36 5.45 7.53
CA ALA A 99 5.68 5.41 6.90
C ALA A 99 6.73 4.79 7.82
N GLN A 100 7.71 4.15 7.20
CA GLN A 100 8.94 3.74 7.85
C GLN A 100 10.02 4.77 7.55
N VAL A 101 10.51 5.46 8.58
CA VAL A 101 11.47 6.56 8.45
C VAL A 101 12.74 6.21 9.21
N ASN A 102 13.90 6.34 8.58
CA ASN A 102 15.18 6.28 9.29
C ASN A 102 15.19 7.35 10.38
N ALA A 103 15.56 6.98 11.59
CA ALA A 103 15.65 7.95 12.69
C ALA A 103 16.65 9.07 12.33
N PRO A 104 16.21 10.34 12.31
CA PRO A 104 17.09 11.46 12.03
C PRO A 104 18.28 11.52 13.01
N GLU A 105 19.42 12.02 12.56
CA GLU A 105 20.60 12.12 13.42
C GLU A 105 20.36 12.97 14.66
N SER A 106 19.54 14.00 14.54
CA SER A 106 19.15 14.88 15.63
C SER A 106 18.38 14.21 16.77
N PHE A 107 17.86 12.99 16.52
CA PHE A 107 17.09 12.19 17.49
C PHE A 107 17.97 11.20 18.28
N HIS A 108 19.16 10.90 17.79
CA HIS A 108 20.02 9.92 18.41
C HIS A 108 20.38 10.28 19.85
N GLY A 109 20.28 9.32 20.76
CA GLY A 109 20.57 9.48 22.17
C GLY A 109 19.47 10.16 23.00
N LYS A 110 18.36 10.54 22.37
CA LYS A 110 17.21 11.17 23.04
C LYS A 110 16.07 10.18 23.18
N THR A 111 15.24 10.37 24.21
CA THR A 111 14.03 9.59 24.39
C THR A 111 12.89 10.12 23.52
N ILE A 112 11.90 9.26 23.25
CA ILE A 112 10.68 9.66 22.52
C ILE A 112 9.96 10.79 23.25
N ALA A 113 9.95 10.75 24.59
CA ALA A 113 9.34 11.79 25.44
C ALA A 113 10.05 13.16 25.29
N GLU A 114 11.38 13.18 25.33
CA GLU A 114 12.17 14.42 25.15
C GLU A 114 11.99 15.05 23.79
N LEU A 115 11.86 14.22 22.74
CA LEU A 115 11.71 14.69 21.36
C LEU A 115 10.34 15.31 21.10
N LYS A 116 9.33 14.98 21.90
CA LYS A 116 7.94 15.48 21.74
C LYS A 116 7.45 15.39 20.29
N ILE A 117 7.74 14.25 19.62
CA ILE A 117 7.54 14.06 18.18
C ILE A 117 6.13 14.42 17.75
N ARG A 118 5.13 13.97 18.52
CA ARG A 118 3.73 14.28 18.22
C ARG A 118 3.44 15.79 18.21
N THR A 119 3.97 16.52 19.16
CA THR A 119 3.68 17.96 19.30
C THR A 119 4.48 18.80 18.32
N ARG A 120 5.73 18.38 18.01
CA ARG A 120 6.64 19.17 17.16
C ARG A 120 6.43 18.91 15.68
N TYR A 121 6.13 17.65 15.31
CA TYR A 121 6.06 17.22 13.92
C TYR A 121 4.66 16.76 13.50
N GLY A 122 3.68 16.68 14.41
CA GLY A 122 2.31 16.26 14.05
C GLY A 122 2.14 14.77 13.78
N VAL A 123 3.16 13.94 14.00
CA VAL A 123 3.14 12.50 13.72
C VAL A 123 3.20 11.67 15.01
N ASN A 124 2.62 10.48 14.99
CA ASN A 124 2.72 9.53 16.09
C ASN A 124 3.69 8.41 15.72
N VAL A 125 4.60 8.06 16.63
CA VAL A 125 5.44 6.87 16.52
C VAL A 125 4.62 5.69 17.03
N ILE A 126 4.37 4.71 16.18
CA ILE A 126 3.58 3.51 16.51
C ILE A 126 4.45 2.29 16.76
N ALA A 127 5.65 2.25 16.19
CA ALA A 127 6.60 1.19 16.42
C ALA A 127 8.03 1.67 16.14
N VAL A 128 9.00 0.92 16.63
CA VAL A 128 10.43 1.11 16.31
C VAL A 128 11.02 -0.24 15.91
N ARG A 129 11.76 -0.25 14.81
CA ARG A 129 12.61 -1.38 14.43
C ARG A 129 14.05 -1.02 14.72
N ARG A 130 14.71 -1.80 15.59
CA ARG A 130 16.11 -1.58 15.96
C ARG A 130 17.06 -1.91 14.81
N SER A 131 18.16 -1.21 14.78
CA SER A 131 19.24 -1.50 13.83
C SER A 131 19.73 -2.93 14.00
N GLY A 132 19.77 -3.68 12.89
CA GLY A 132 20.20 -5.08 12.88
C GLY A 132 19.14 -6.11 13.29
N GLU A 133 17.98 -5.69 13.77
CA GLU A 133 16.86 -6.58 14.08
C GLU A 133 15.85 -6.62 12.93
N LYS A 134 15.29 -7.80 12.68
CA LYS A 134 14.18 -7.96 11.72
C LYS A 134 12.83 -7.69 12.36
N GLU A 135 12.75 -7.83 13.67
CA GLU A 135 11.52 -7.65 14.42
C GLU A 135 11.27 -6.18 14.75
N ILE A 136 10.01 -5.79 14.72
CA ILE A 136 9.55 -4.46 15.09
C ILE A 136 9.25 -4.49 16.60
N THR A 137 9.82 -3.55 17.35
CA THR A 137 9.42 -3.33 18.75
C THR A 137 8.07 -2.63 18.75
N GLU A 138 7.02 -3.33 19.17
CA GLU A 138 5.69 -2.77 19.27
C GLU A 138 5.63 -1.67 20.35
N MET A 139 4.92 -0.59 20.06
CA MET A 139 4.61 0.53 20.96
C MET A 139 5.79 0.91 21.89
N PRO A 140 6.78 1.62 21.39
CA PRO A 140 7.94 1.97 22.19
C PRO A 140 7.52 2.81 23.41
N SER A 141 8.13 2.49 24.57
CA SER A 141 7.97 3.30 25.79
C SER A 141 8.36 4.76 25.53
N PRO A 142 7.75 5.73 26.20
CA PRO A 142 8.20 7.13 26.16
C PRO A 142 9.68 7.32 26.49
N ASP A 143 10.22 6.44 27.33
CA ASP A 143 11.64 6.43 27.76
C ASP A 143 12.57 5.69 26.78
N TYR A 144 12.03 5.18 25.65
CA TYR A 144 12.85 4.53 24.64
C TYR A 144 13.86 5.52 24.06
N VAL A 145 15.15 5.20 24.17
CA VAL A 145 16.24 6.01 23.62
C VAL A 145 16.49 5.60 22.17
N ILE A 146 16.31 6.54 21.25
CA ILE A 146 16.53 6.32 19.81
C ILE A 146 18.02 6.20 19.54
N LYS A 147 18.40 5.14 18.79
CA LYS A 147 19.78 4.85 18.43
C LYS A 147 20.02 5.04 16.94
N LYS A 148 21.29 5.19 16.57
CA LYS A 148 21.69 5.23 15.16
C LYS A 148 21.27 3.94 14.44
N GLY A 149 20.60 4.09 13.31
CA GLY A 149 20.10 2.99 12.48
C GLY A 149 18.73 2.44 12.90
N ASP A 150 18.09 3.02 13.94
CA ASP A 150 16.70 2.72 14.24
C ASP A 150 15.80 3.23 13.13
N VAL A 151 14.74 2.48 12.85
CA VAL A 151 13.68 2.87 11.91
C VAL A 151 12.40 3.10 12.70
N LEU A 152 11.88 4.31 12.58
CA LEU A 152 10.62 4.70 13.21
C LEU A 152 9.45 4.38 12.27
N VAL A 153 8.46 3.65 12.76
CA VAL A 153 7.17 3.50 12.07
C VAL A 153 6.24 4.59 12.60
N VAL A 154 5.86 5.49 11.73
CA VAL A 154 5.09 6.68 12.09
C VAL A 154 3.78 6.77 11.33
N VAL A 155 2.78 7.43 11.91
CA VAL A 155 1.51 7.74 11.26
C VAL A 155 1.21 9.23 11.38
N GLY A 156 0.82 9.85 10.27
CA GLY A 156 0.52 11.28 10.24
C GLY A 156 0.13 11.79 8.85
N ALA A 157 0.06 13.11 8.71
CA ALA A 157 -0.06 13.75 7.40
C ALA A 157 1.24 13.59 6.60
N ASN A 158 1.14 13.47 5.27
CA ASN A 158 2.30 13.23 4.41
C ASN A 158 3.36 14.32 4.56
N GLU A 159 2.92 15.59 4.61
CA GLU A 159 3.80 16.75 4.83
C GLU A 159 4.53 16.69 6.17
N ASP A 160 3.87 16.20 7.22
CA ASP A 160 4.43 16.12 8.57
C ASP A 160 5.44 14.97 8.68
N ILE A 161 5.17 13.85 7.99
CA ILE A 161 6.12 12.74 7.85
C ILE A 161 7.37 13.19 7.11
N GLU A 162 7.21 13.99 6.04
CA GLU A 162 8.33 14.55 5.29
C GLU A 162 9.16 15.53 6.14
N LYS A 163 8.51 16.41 6.93
CA LYS A 163 9.21 17.29 7.88
C LYS A 163 10.03 16.51 8.92
N LEU A 164 9.44 15.41 9.45
CA LEU A 164 10.14 14.54 10.38
C LEU A 164 11.38 13.91 9.73
N SER A 165 11.26 13.44 8.50
CA SER A 165 12.34 12.73 7.80
C SER A 165 13.56 13.62 7.49
N LYS A 166 13.39 14.94 7.55
CA LYS A 166 14.41 15.97 7.29
C LYS A 166 14.91 16.66 8.57
N ALA A 167 14.52 16.19 9.77
CA ALA A 167 14.79 16.83 11.07
C ALA A 167 16.24 16.75 11.55
#